data_941b75a49607e16fa41e8d2a9ee2fddf
#
_entry.id   941b75a49607e16fa41e8d2a9ee2fddf
#
_cell.length_a   1.000
_cell.length_b   1.000
_cell.length_c   1.000
_cell.angle_alpha   90.00
_cell.angle_beta   90.00
_cell.angle_gamma   90.00
#
_symmetry.space_group_name_H-M   'P 1'
#
loop_
_entity.id
_entity.type
_entity.pdbx_description
1 polymer ?
#
loop_
_entity_poly.entity_id
_entity_poly.type
_entity_poly.pdbx_seq_one_letter_code
_entity_poly.pdbx_strand_id
1 'polypeptide(L)'
;MSQKKNVTAYSIYNVEQKKRTKINPLEDIYPKLPEEKYEVIYADPPWDYGGKMQYDKSTIKGENEGFEKKIFISSAAFKYPTVKLKQLKELDINSIAADDCILFMWTTGPQMANSIELGTAWGFEYKTVAFVWDKMVHNPGRYTLSQTEFVLAFKKGKFPQPRGARNI
;
A
#
# COMPACT_ATOMS: atom_id res chain seq x y z
N MET A 1 -10.23 -25.32 37.97
CA MET A 1 -10.98 -24.27 37.21
C MET A 1 -9.97 -23.45 36.40
N SER A 2 -9.90 -23.68 35.09
CA SER A 2 -8.99 -22.96 34.20
C SER A 2 -9.57 -21.57 33.94
N GLN A 3 -8.87 -20.51 34.37
CA GLN A 3 -9.21 -19.13 33.98
C GLN A 3 -9.00 -18.97 32.47
N LYS A 4 -10.10 -18.86 31.73
CA LYS A 4 -10.06 -18.40 30.35
C LYS A 4 -9.51 -16.96 30.36
N LYS A 5 -8.27 -16.77 29.92
CA LYS A 5 -7.71 -15.43 29.68
C LYS A 5 -8.59 -14.75 28.63
N ASN A 6 -9.26 -13.68 29.03
CA ASN A 6 -9.98 -12.82 28.08
C ASN A 6 -8.96 -12.21 27.12
N VAL A 7 -8.89 -12.74 25.91
CA VAL A 7 -8.06 -12.19 24.83
C VAL A 7 -8.83 -11.03 24.26
N THR A 8 -8.44 -9.81 24.59
CA THR A 8 -9.04 -8.60 24.03
C THR A 8 -8.51 -8.36 22.61
N ALA A 9 -9.31 -7.73 21.75
CA ALA A 9 -8.88 -7.33 20.39
C ALA A 9 -7.55 -6.53 20.42
N TYR A 10 -7.34 -5.76 21.50
CA TYR A 10 -6.09 -5.04 21.74
C TYR A 10 -4.89 -5.96 22.00
N SER A 11 -5.07 -7.09 22.67
CA SER A 11 -4.00 -8.06 22.91
C SER A 11 -3.63 -8.81 21.62
N ILE A 12 -4.60 -9.14 20.77
CA ILE A 12 -4.36 -9.73 19.44
C ILE A 12 -3.58 -8.75 18.57
N TYR A 13 -4.02 -7.49 18.53
CA TYR A 13 -3.33 -6.41 17.82
C TYR A 13 -1.87 -6.27 18.25
N ASN A 14 -1.59 -6.26 19.56
CA ASN A 14 -0.22 -6.15 20.07
C ASN A 14 0.65 -7.39 19.78
N VAL A 15 0.06 -8.58 19.79
CA VAL A 15 0.78 -9.82 19.44
C VAL A 15 1.15 -9.80 17.95
N GLU A 16 0.25 -9.35 17.07
CA GLU A 16 0.53 -9.27 15.65
C GLU A 16 1.48 -8.13 15.29
N GLN A 17 1.42 -6.99 16.00
CA GLN A 17 2.42 -5.92 15.89
C GLN A 17 3.82 -6.40 16.32
N LYS A 18 3.92 -7.20 17.39
CA LYS A 18 5.19 -7.84 17.80
C LYS A 18 5.72 -8.84 16.77
N LYS A 19 4.83 -9.55 16.06
CA LYS A 19 5.22 -10.42 14.93
C LYS A 19 5.70 -9.60 13.73
N ARG A 20 5.14 -8.41 13.49
CA ARG A 20 5.55 -7.49 12.41
C ARG A 20 6.93 -6.86 12.63
N THR A 21 7.37 -6.70 13.89
CA THR A 21 8.70 -6.15 14.18
C THR A 21 9.85 -7.09 13.82
N LYS A 22 9.56 -8.37 13.52
CA LYS A 22 10.48 -9.28 12.85
C LYS A 22 10.23 -9.21 11.34
N ILE A 23 10.55 -8.05 10.74
CA ILE A 23 10.51 -7.90 9.29
C ILE A 23 11.65 -8.73 8.74
N ASN A 24 11.29 -9.76 7.97
CA ASN A 24 12.26 -10.47 7.16
C ASN A 24 12.88 -9.47 6.16
N PRO A 25 14.14 -9.66 5.77
CA PRO A 25 14.72 -8.92 4.66
C PRO A 25 13.77 -8.95 3.44
N LEU A 26 13.81 -7.92 2.60
CA LEU A 26 12.98 -7.89 1.37
C LEU A 26 13.18 -9.14 0.52
N GLU A 27 14.38 -9.68 0.51
CA GLU A 27 14.77 -10.90 -0.19
C GLU A 27 13.97 -12.15 0.24
N ASP A 28 13.50 -12.19 1.48
CA ASP A 28 12.67 -13.29 1.98
C ASP A 28 11.17 -13.11 1.67
N ILE A 29 10.76 -11.89 1.31
CA ILE A 29 9.35 -11.51 1.12
C ILE A 29 9.00 -11.46 -0.37
N TYR A 30 9.92 -11.00 -1.21
CA TYR A 30 9.70 -10.80 -2.63
C TYR A 30 10.72 -11.58 -3.46
N PRO A 31 10.31 -12.13 -4.61
CA PRO A 31 11.21 -12.77 -5.55
C PRO A 31 12.25 -11.75 -6.05
N LYS A 32 13.41 -12.26 -6.48
CA LYS A 32 14.40 -11.44 -7.17
C LYS A 32 13.79 -10.77 -8.38
N LEU A 33 14.20 -9.52 -8.62
CA LEU A 33 13.82 -8.83 -9.86
C LEU A 33 14.37 -9.61 -11.06
N PRO A 34 13.63 -9.65 -12.19
CA PRO A 34 14.12 -10.28 -13.41
C PRO A 34 15.36 -9.54 -13.95
N GLU A 35 16.16 -10.22 -14.75
CA GLU A 35 17.35 -9.64 -15.39
C GLU A 35 17.01 -8.85 -16.67
N GLU A 36 15.82 -9.06 -17.22
CA GLU A 36 15.33 -8.43 -18.42
C GLU A 36 14.95 -6.97 -18.21
N LYS A 37 15.01 -6.17 -19.28
CA LYS A 37 14.58 -4.77 -19.27
C LYS A 37 13.21 -4.59 -19.89
N TYR A 38 12.41 -3.75 -19.26
CA TYR A 38 11.02 -3.51 -19.65
C TYR A 38 10.78 -2.05 -20.01
N GLU A 39 10.05 -1.81 -21.10
CA GLU A 39 9.60 -0.47 -21.51
C GLU A 39 8.36 -0.01 -20.72
N VAL A 40 7.62 -0.97 -20.15
CA VAL A 40 6.43 -0.69 -19.31
C VAL A 40 6.55 -1.47 -18.02
N ILE A 41 6.49 -0.76 -16.91
CA ILE A 41 6.47 -1.35 -15.57
C ILE A 41 5.13 -0.98 -14.91
N TYR A 42 4.47 -1.99 -14.32
CA TYR A 42 3.24 -1.82 -13.57
C TYR A 42 3.46 -2.29 -12.13
N ALA A 43 3.38 -1.37 -11.18
CA ALA A 43 3.73 -1.62 -9.79
C ALA A 43 2.56 -1.36 -8.84
N ASP A 44 2.38 -2.27 -7.89
CA ASP A 44 1.48 -2.10 -6.74
C ASP A 44 2.30 -2.27 -5.44
N PRO A 45 2.97 -1.22 -4.96
CA PRO A 45 3.81 -1.33 -3.78
C PRO A 45 2.98 -1.66 -2.54
N PRO A 46 3.46 -2.59 -1.71
CA PRO A 46 2.76 -3.00 -0.49
C PRO A 46 2.94 -1.97 0.63
N TRP A 47 2.24 -0.87 0.52
CA TRP A 47 2.36 0.30 1.39
C TRP A 47 2.15 -0.03 2.87
N ASP A 48 3.09 0.42 3.72
CA ASP A 48 2.92 0.44 5.17
C ASP A 48 2.20 1.73 5.60
N TYR A 49 1.00 1.59 6.11
CA TYR A 49 0.19 2.69 6.64
C TYR A 49 0.50 3.02 8.10
N GLY A 50 1.56 2.42 8.68
CA GLY A 50 2.00 2.68 10.05
C GLY A 50 0.98 2.34 11.14
N GLY A 51 0.06 1.46 10.87
CA GLY A 51 -0.96 0.99 11.81
C GLY A 51 -2.03 2.01 12.19
N LYS A 52 -1.97 3.23 11.65
CA LYS A 52 -2.85 4.35 12.07
C LYS A 52 -4.27 4.29 11.52
N MET A 53 -4.56 3.44 10.54
CA MET A 53 -5.86 3.32 9.86
C MET A 53 -6.47 1.92 10.00
N GLN A 54 -6.16 1.23 11.09
CA GLN A 54 -6.59 -0.14 11.29
C GLN A 54 -7.71 -0.18 12.30
N TYR A 55 -8.90 -0.51 11.82
CA TYR A 55 -10.05 -0.81 12.67
C TYR A 55 -10.41 -2.27 12.46
N ASP A 56 -10.58 -3.00 13.55
CA ASP A 56 -11.12 -4.35 13.52
C ASP A 56 -12.62 -4.33 13.32
N LYS A 57 -13.14 -5.27 12.53
CA LYS A 57 -14.59 -5.53 12.44
C LYS A 57 -15.13 -6.42 13.56
N SER A 58 -14.29 -6.80 14.53
CA SER A 58 -14.80 -7.54 15.66
C SER A 58 -15.73 -6.66 16.49
N THR A 59 -16.86 -7.23 16.92
CA THR A 59 -17.76 -6.57 17.84
C THR A 59 -17.19 -6.72 19.25
N ILE A 60 -16.72 -5.64 19.85
CA ILE A 60 -16.40 -5.61 21.27
C ILE A 60 -17.71 -5.34 22.00
N LYS A 61 -18.18 -6.32 22.75
CA LYS A 61 -19.24 -6.07 23.73
C LYS A 61 -18.63 -5.23 24.85
N GLY A 62 -19.06 -3.98 24.96
CA GLY A 62 -18.72 -3.13 26.09
C GLY A 62 -19.29 -3.69 27.37
N GLU A 63 -18.66 -3.37 28.51
CA GLU A 63 -19.17 -3.72 29.85
C GLU A 63 -20.53 -3.09 30.15
N ASN A 64 -21.00 -2.11 29.39
CA ASN A 64 -22.31 -1.50 29.45
C ASN A 64 -23.22 -2.12 28.41
N GLU A 65 -24.25 -2.81 28.86
CA GLU A 65 -25.30 -3.42 28.05
C GLU A 65 -25.81 -2.42 26.98
N GLY A 66 -25.70 -2.81 25.70
CA GLY A 66 -26.29 -2.11 24.56
C GLY A 66 -25.32 -1.36 23.66
N PHE A 67 -24.03 -1.29 23.92
CA PHE A 67 -23.07 -0.64 23.04
C PHE A 67 -22.17 -1.65 22.34
N GLU A 68 -22.51 -2.04 21.11
CA GLU A 68 -21.64 -2.82 20.25
C GLU A 68 -20.71 -1.87 19.47
N LYS A 69 -19.45 -1.79 19.88
CA LYS A 69 -18.43 -1.05 19.12
C LYS A 69 -17.86 -1.95 18.04
N LYS A 70 -18.27 -1.74 16.80
CA LYS A 70 -17.67 -2.43 15.65
C LYS A 70 -16.28 -1.84 15.39
N ILE A 71 -15.25 -2.64 15.53
CA ILE A 71 -13.88 -2.28 15.20
C ILE A 71 -13.54 -2.93 13.86
N PHE A 72 -13.10 -2.13 12.89
CA PHE A 72 -12.75 -2.62 11.57
C PHE A 72 -11.23 -2.85 11.49
N ILE A 73 -10.79 -4.11 11.38
CA ILE A 73 -9.45 -4.44 10.94
C ILE A 73 -9.51 -4.76 9.45
N SER A 74 -9.20 -3.81 8.59
CA SER A 74 -9.10 -4.04 7.15
C SER A 74 -7.83 -3.43 6.57
N SER A 75 -6.70 -3.66 7.24
CA SER A 75 -5.43 -3.22 6.70
C SER A 75 -4.83 -4.30 5.82
N ALA A 76 -4.23 -3.90 4.71
CA ALA A 76 -3.44 -4.77 3.83
C ALA A 76 -2.39 -5.57 4.61
N ALA A 77 -1.84 -4.96 5.67
CA ALA A 77 -0.85 -5.57 6.53
C ALA A 77 -1.32 -6.82 7.31
N PHE A 78 -2.64 -7.09 7.39
CA PHE A 78 -3.16 -8.35 7.91
C PHE A 78 -3.32 -9.43 6.84
N LYS A 79 -3.27 -9.04 5.56
CA LYS A 79 -3.44 -9.95 4.44
C LYS A 79 -2.09 -10.35 3.83
N TYR A 80 -1.12 -9.42 3.80
CA TYR A 80 0.20 -9.64 3.24
C TYR A 80 1.25 -8.72 3.93
N PRO A 81 2.56 -9.06 3.86
CA PRO A 81 3.60 -8.21 4.40
C PRO A 81 3.60 -6.83 3.74
N THR A 82 3.57 -5.77 4.56
CA THR A 82 3.74 -4.39 4.09
C THR A 82 5.17 -3.93 4.31
N VAL A 83 5.63 -3.00 3.47
CA VAL A 83 7.01 -2.53 3.43
C VAL A 83 7.07 -1.03 3.62
N LYS A 84 8.01 -0.56 4.42
CA LYS A 84 8.24 0.87 4.64
C LYS A 84 8.82 1.52 3.39
N LEU A 85 8.48 2.79 3.16
CA LEU A 85 8.98 3.56 2.03
C LEU A 85 10.51 3.48 1.88
N LYS A 86 11.25 3.55 3.01
CA LYS A 86 12.71 3.43 2.99
C LYS A 86 13.18 2.14 2.33
N GLN A 87 12.58 1.01 2.67
CA GLN A 87 12.92 -0.31 2.11
C GLN A 87 12.48 -0.44 0.64
N LEU A 88 11.30 0.12 0.28
CA LEU A 88 10.84 0.14 -1.12
C LEU A 88 11.82 0.90 -2.02
N LYS A 89 12.44 1.96 -1.52
CA LYS A 89 13.47 2.71 -2.26
C LYS A 89 14.77 1.93 -2.49
N GLU A 90 15.04 0.92 -1.68
CA GLU A 90 16.20 0.04 -1.81
C GLU A 90 16.05 -0.97 -2.96
N LEU A 91 14.81 -1.16 -3.49
CA LEU A 91 14.58 -1.98 -4.67
C LEU A 91 15.15 -1.29 -5.92
N ASP A 92 16.06 -1.96 -6.61
CA ASP A 92 16.66 -1.44 -7.85
C ASP A 92 15.75 -1.65 -9.07
N ILE A 93 14.61 -0.98 -9.06
CA ILE A 93 13.67 -0.99 -10.20
C ILE A 93 14.31 -0.40 -11.45
N ASN A 94 15.31 0.47 -11.29
CA ASN A 94 16.04 1.03 -12.43
C ASN A 94 16.82 -0.04 -13.21
N SER A 95 17.27 -1.12 -12.56
CA SER A 95 17.96 -2.24 -13.22
C SER A 95 17.10 -2.98 -14.24
N ILE A 96 15.78 -3.05 -14.02
CA ILE A 96 14.82 -3.69 -14.92
C ILE A 96 14.12 -2.72 -15.87
N ALA A 97 14.36 -1.41 -15.74
CA ALA A 97 13.78 -0.40 -16.60
C ALA A 97 14.63 -0.21 -17.86
N ALA A 98 14.00 -0.24 -19.03
CA ALA A 98 14.64 0.21 -20.28
C ALA A 98 15.00 1.70 -20.21
N ASP A 99 15.84 2.18 -21.12
CA ASP A 99 16.24 3.59 -21.19
C ASP A 99 15.04 4.50 -21.41
N ASP A 100 14.11 4.07 -22.25
CA ASP A 100 12.81 4.71 -22.49
C ASP A 100 11.72 3.83 -21.87
N CYS A 101 11.22 4.23 -20.69
CA CYS A 101 10.30 3.41 -19.90
C CYS A 101 9.18 4.25 -19.28
N ILE A 102 7.98 3.68 -19.20
CA ILE A 102 6.87 4.22 -18.43
C ILE A 102 6.60 3.31 -17.22
N LEU A 103 6.42 3.95 -16.06
CA LEU A 103 6.02 3.28 -14.83
C LEU A 103 4.60 3.72 -14.47
N PHE A 104 3.70 2.74 -14.32
CA PHE A 104 2.39 2.91 -13.71
C PHE A 104 2.43 2.38 -12.28
N MET A 105 2.08 3.22 -11.30
CA MET A 105 2.17 2.85 -9.90
C MET A 105 0.85 3.09 -9.18
N TRP A 106 0.31 2.03 -8.57
CA TRP A 106 -0.86 2.13 -7.70
C TRP A 106 -0.55 2.89 -6.41
N THR A 107 -1.52 3.72 -6.03
CA THR A 107 -1.45 4.47 -4.79
C THR A 107 -2.84 4.80 -4.25
N THR A 108 -2.88 5.17 -2.98
CA THR A 108 -4.07 5.72 -2.33
C THR A 108 -3.83 7.19 -1.98
N GLY A 109 -4.88 7.94 -1.71
CA GLY A 109 -4.75 9.35 -1.31
C GLY A 109 -3.72 9.59 -0.21
N PRO A 110 -3.73 8.82 0.91
CA PRO A 110 -2.73 8.97 1.98
C PRO A 110 -1.28 8.66 1.57
N GLN A 111 -1.07 7.87 0.53
CA GLN A 111 0.26 7.46 0.06
C GLN A 111 0.74 8.25 -1.17
N MET A 112 -0.04 9.21 -1.66
CA MET A 112 0.25 9.99 -2.86
C MET A 112 1.66 10.60 -2.85
N ALA A 113 2.02 11.29 -1.78
CA ALA A 113 3.35 11.90 -1.63
C ALA A 113 4.47 10.86 -1.60
N ASN A 114 4.27 9.77 -0.85
CA ASN A 114 5.23 8.67 -0.76
C ASN A 114 5.41 7.96 -2.12
N SER A 115 4.37 7.86 -2.92
CA SER A 115 4.43 7.25 -4.26
C SER A 115 5.24 8.09 -5.22
N ILE A 116 5.08 9.43 -5.18
CA ILE A 116 5.87 10.34 -6.01
C ILE A 116 7.35 10.27 -5.60
N GLU A 117 7.62 10.25 -4.29
CA GLU A 117 8.96 10.11 -3.75
C GLU A 117 9.60 8.76 -4.14
N LEU A 118 8.82 7.68 -4.12
CA LEU A 118 9.29 6.35 -4.50
C LEU A 118 9.63 6.27 -6.00
N GLY A 119 8.73 6.74 -6.87
CA GLY A 119 8.97 6.75 -8.31
C GLY A 119 10.21 7.56 -8.68
N THR A 120 10.44 8.69 -8.00
CA THR A 120 11.66 9.50 -8.16
C THR A 120 12.90 8.74 -7.69
N ALA A 121 12.83 8.05 -6.55
CA ALA A 121 13.94 7.24 -6.04
C ALA A 121 14.30 6.07 -6.97
N TRP A 122 13.34 5.53 -7.70
CA TRP A 122 13.54 4.51 -8.73
C TRP A 122 14.03 5.06 -10.09
N GLY A 123 14.29 6.38 -10.18
CA GLY A 123 14.84 7.03 -11.35
C GLY A 123 13.82 7.49 -12.39
N PHE A 124 12.55 7.64 -12.00
CA PHE A 124 11.47 8.09 -12.87
C PHE A 124 11.00 9.50 -12.51
N GLU A 125 10.51 10.22 -13.51
CA GLU A 125 9.89 11.54 -13.36
C GLU A 125 8.37 11.39 -13.33
N TYR A 126 7.71 11.89 -12.27
CA TYR A 126 6.25 11.93 -12.18
C TYR A 126 5.65 12.80 -13.30
N LYS A 127 4.60 12.32 -13.92
CA LYS A 127 3.88 13.03 -14.99
C LYS A 127 2.46 13.41 -14.62
N THR A 128 1.64 12.44 -14.21
CA THR A 128 0.21 12.67 -13.96
C THR A 128 -0.43 11.50 -13.23
N VAL A 129 -1.69 11.68 -12.85
CA VAL A 129 -2.61 10.57 -12.55
C VAL A 129 -3.05 9.98 -13.88
N ALA A 130 -2.76 8.70 -14.11
CA ALA A 130 -3.13 7.99 -15.34
C ALA A 130 -4.55 7.42 -15.26
N PHE A 131 -4.91 6.84 -14.10
CA PHE A 131 -6.22 6.22 -13.89
C PHE A 131 -6.71 6.49 -12.48
N VAL A 132 -8.04 6.56 -12.36
CA VAL A 132 -8.75 6.63 -11.08
C VAL A 132 -9.70 5.46 -11.01
N TRP A 133 -9.54 4.63 -9.98
CA TRP A 133 -10.46 3.54 -9.72
C TRP A 133 -11.42 3.92 -8.59
N ASP A 134 -12.70 4.00 -8.93
CA ASP A 134 -13.76 4.12 -7.95
C ASP A 134 -14.12 2.71 -7.44
N LYS A 135 -13.84 2.45 -6.18
CA LYS A 135 -14.11 1.15 -5.53
C LYS A 135 -15.59 0.99 -5.17
N MET A 136 -16.41 2.05 -5.33
CA MET A 136 -17.82 2.07 -4.96
C MET A 136 -18.08 1.76 -3.47
N VAL A 137 -17.01 1.68 -2.66
CA VAL A 137 -17.04 1.41 -1.22
C VAL A 137 -16.14 2.42 -0.50
N HIS A 138 -16.68 3.08 0.50
CA HIS A 138 -15.91 4.02 1.32
C HIS A 138 -14.89 3.32 2.21
N ASN A 139 -13.66 3.78 2.16
CA ASN A 139 -12.63 3.40 3.13
C ASN A 139 -12.69 4.36 4.33
N PRO A 140 -12.54 3.85 5.55
CA PRO A 140 -12.47 4.71 6.73
C PRO A 140 -11.26 5.65 6.64
N GLY A 141 -11.49 6.93 6.87
CA GLY A 141 -10.45 7.97 6.88
C GLY A 141 -10.72 8.98 7.98
N ARG A 142 -9.70 9.75 8.37
CA ARG A 142 -9.83 10.75 9.45
C ARG A 142 -10.51 12.04 8.98
N TYR A 143 -10.26 12.44 7.76
CA TYR A 143 -10.74 13.69 7.20
C TYR A 143 -11.82 13.47 6.13
N THR A 144 -11.68 12.43 5.34
CA THR A 144 -12.61 12.08 4.26
C THR A 144 -12.81 10.57 4.21
N LEU A 145 -13.96 10.14 3.69
CA LEU A 145 -14.24 8.76 3.36
C LEU A 145 -13.88 8.55 1.88
N SER A 146 -12.63 8.19 1.62
CA SER A 146 -12.17 7.96 0.25
C SER A 146 -12.68 6.62 -0.28
N GLN A 147 -13.18 6.61 -1.50
CA GLN A 147 -13.55 5.38 -2.22
C GLN A 147 -12.68 5.16 -3.46
N THR A 148 -11.72 6.04 -3.71
CA THR A 148 -10.89 5.99 -4.90
C THR A 148 -9.46 5.55 -4.60
N GLU A 149 -8.88 4.85 -5.56
CA GLU A 149 -7.45 4.61 -5.68
C GLU A 149 -6.95 5.17 -7.01
N PHE A 150 -5.66 5.41 -7.10
CA PHE A 150 -5.04 6.10 -8.23
C PHE A 150 -3.94 5.25 -8.82
N VAL A 151 -3.76 5.34 -10.13
CA VAL A 151 -2.55 4.90 -10.81
C VAL A 151 -1.81 6.13 -11.28
N LEU A 152 -0.59 6.31 -10.80
CA LEU A 152 0.28 7.40 -11.21
C LEU A 152 1.13 6.97 -12.40
N ALA A 153 1.32 7.89 -13.36
CA ALA A 153 2.24 7.69 -14.48
C ALA A 153 3.56 8.43 -14.24
N PHE A 154 4.64 7.69 -14.41
CA PHE A 154 6.01 8.20 -14.36
C PHE A 154 6.73 7.83 -15.64
N LYS A 155 7.72 8.62 -16.01
CA LYS A 155 8.49 8.45 -17.24
C LYS A 155 9.98 8.42 -16.95
N LYS A 156 10.70 7.56 -17.69
CA LYS A 156 12.14 7.57 -17.82
C LYS A 156 12.47 7.73 -19.31
N GLY A 157 13.47 8.52 -19.65
CA GLY A 157 13.92 8.72 -21.03
C GLY A 157 12.90 9.40 -21.95
N LYS A 158 12.83 8.96 -23.20
CA LYS A 158 12.01 9.57 -24.27
C LYS A 158 10.74 8.76 -24.57
N PHE A 159 10.12 8.17 -23.57
CA PHE A 159 8.90 7.40 -23.80
C PHE A 159 7.83 8.23 -24.53
N PRO A 160 7.27 7.77 -25.64
CA PRO A 160 6.34 8.54 -26.45
C PRO A 160 5.02 8.81 -25.73
N GLN A 161 4.46 9.99 -25.97
CA GLN A 161 3.12 10.30 -25.46
C GLN A 161 2.05 9.53 -26.25
N PRO A 162 0.99 9.01 -25.57
CA PRO A 162 -0.13 8.39 -26.25
C PRO A 162 -0.77 9.37 -27.25
N ARG A 163 -1.16 8.84 -28.40
CA ARG A 163 -1.93 9.59 -29.43
C ARG A 163 -3.42 9.25 -29.27
N GLY A 164 -4.30 10.24 -29.45
CA GLY A 164 -5.75 10.07 -29.35
C GLY A 164 -6.36 10.58 -28.05
N ALA A 165 -7.56 10.10 -27.71
CA ALA A 165 -8.28 10.51 -26.50
C ALA A 165 -7.51 10.09 -25.24
N ARG A 166 -7.34 11.04 -24.30
CA ARG A 166 -6.58 10.88 -23.06
C ARG A 166 -7.42 11.26 -21.84
N ASN A 167 -8.71 10.95 -21.89
CA ASN A 167 -9.62 11.22 -20.78
C ASN A 167 -9.45 10.15 -19.69
N ILE A 168 -9.50 10.57 -18.42
CA ILE A 168 -9.49 9.72 -17.23
C ILE A 168 -10.82 9.82 -16.50
#